data_39feb8772dd4c4c08e67376d26dcae11
#
_entry.id   39feb8772dd4c4c08e67376d26dcae11
#
_cell.length_a   1.000
_cell.length_b   1.000
_cell.length_c   1.000
_cell.angle_alpha   90.00
_cell.angle_beta   90.00
_cell.angle_gamma   90.00
#
_symmetry.space_group_name_H-M   'P 1'
#
loop_
_entity.id
_entity.type
_entity.pdbx_description
1 polymer ?
#
loop_
_entity_poly.entity_id
_entity_poly.type
_entity_poly.pdbx_seq_one_letter_code
_entity_poly.pdbx_strand_id
1 'polypeptide(L)'
;AQGKEIRRRLYRTDEIAGYHAWTHLRQAWLVVQETRSPDGKVEVEERFFLTSLHRGRLTAAQCLLVVRGHWGIENDCFWSLDVMWHEDDLPWRSTGRAVEVLGLLRLMAYNLLQLARKRHLRERRADGEAAELPAWRRIFEWVRQALHLPLEVEPIPENG
;
A
#
# COMPACT_ATOMS: atom_id res chain seq x y z
N ALA A 1 -12.90 -15.75 -0.74
CA ALA A 1 -13.72 -15.18 -1.81
C ALA A 1 -14.06 -16.30 -2.79
N GLN A 2 -15.15 -17.01 -2.54
CA GLN A 2 -15.59 -18.11 -3.40
C GLN A 2 -16.15 -17.54 -4.71
N GLY A 3 -15.55 -17.94 -5.83
CA GLY A 3 -16.24 -17.99 -7.11
C GLY A 3 -16.19 -16.78 -8.03
N LYS A 4 -15.41 -15.72 -7.75
CA LYS A 4 -15.21 -14.66 -8.75
C LYS A 4 -14.03 -14.99 -9.65
N GLU A 5 -14.28 -15.09 -10.96
CA GLU A 5 -13.22 -15.20 -11.97
C GLU A 5 -12.81 -13.78 -12.41
N ILE A 6 -11.51 -13.48 -12.34
CA ILE A 6 -10.98 -12.19 -12.73
C ILE A 6 -10.01 -12.38 -13.89
N ARG A 7 -10.31 -11.78 -15.04
CA ARG A 7 -9.46 -11.78 -16.23
C ARG A 7 -8.96 -10.37 -16.50
N ARG A 8 -7.64 -10.21 -16.71
CA ARG A 8 -7.02 -8.93 -17.02
C ARG A 8 -6.33 -8.97 -18.35
N ARG A 9 -6.53 -7.90 -19.14
CA ARG A 9 -5.84 -7.67 -20.41
C ARG A 9 -5.10 -6.36 -20.33
N LEU A 10 -3.88 -6.32 -20.86
CA LEU A 10 -3.08 -5.11 -20.96
C LEU A 10 -2.87 -4.75 -22.43
N TYR A 11 -3.22 -3.52 -22.78
CA TYR A 11 -2.91 -2.90 -24.07
C TYR A 11 -1.87 -1.81 -23.84
N ARG A 12 -0.92 -1.64 -24.76
CA ARG A 12 0.17 -0.68 -24.63
C ARG A 12 0.40 0.04 -25.95
N THR A 13 0.58 1.36 -25.88
CA THR A 13 1.03 2.18 -27.01
C THR A 13 2.16 3.12 -26.59
N ASP A 14 3.08 3.38 -27.50
CA ASP A 14 4.16 4.37 -27.41
C ASP A 14 3.97 5.56 -28.38
N GLU A 15 2.88 5.56 -29.15
CA GLU A 15 2.54 6.64 -30.11
C GLU A 15 2.23 7.97 -29.43
N ILE A 16 2.09 7.99 -28.10
CA ILE A 16 1.84 9.20 -27.31
C ILE A 16 3.11 9.87 -26.79
N ALA A 17 4.31 9.39 -27.15
CA ALA A 17 5.56 10.01 -26.73
C ALA A 17 5.62 11.47 -27.20
N GLY A 18 5.85 12.39 -26.25
CA GLY A 18 5.84 13.83 -26.52
C GLY A 18 4.48 14.51 -26.54
N TYR A 19 3.39 13.79 -26.23
CA TYR A 19 2.05 14.37 -26.12
C TYR A 19 2.02 15.43 -25.00
N HIS A 20 1.39 16.59 -25.29
CA HIS A 20 1.32 17.76 -24.38
C HIS A 20 2.65 18.24 -23.80
N ALA A 21 3.76 18.09 -24.53
CA ALA A 21 5.10 18.48 -24.07
C ALA A 21 5.52 17.81 -22.74
N TRP A 22 4.94 16.67 -22.39
CA TRP A 22 5.36 15.87 -21.24
C TRP A 22 6.67 15.14 -21.54
N THR A 23 7.77 15.73 -21.07
CA THR A 23 9.14 15.34 -21.45
C THR A 23 9.48 13.89 -21.13
N HIS A 24 8.83 13.31 -20.15
CA HIS A 24 9.10 11.94 -19.70
C HIS A 24 8.01 10.92 -20.10
N LEU A 25 6.96 11.36 -20.76
CA LEU A 25 5.91 10.44 -21.21
C LEU A 25 6.42 9.55 -22.34
N ARG A 26 6.34 8.23 -22.16
CA ARG A 26 6.82 7.24 -23.14
C ARG A 26 5.74 6.31 -23.62
N GLN A 27 4.84 5.88 -22.74
CA GLN A 27 3.77 4.95 -23.08
C GLN A 27 2.47 5.29 -22.36
N ALA A 28 1.34 4.92 -22.99
CA ALA A 28 0.07 4.73 -22.31
C ALA A 28 -0.24 3.24 -22.22
N TRP A 29 -0.81 2.85 -21.10
CA TRP A 29 -1.31 1.50 -20.86
C TRP A 29 -2.80 1.57 -20.58
N LEU A 30 -3.56 0.66 -21.18
CA LEU A 30 -4.95 0.39 -20.84
C LEU A 30 -5.03 -0.99 -20.22
N VAL A 31 -5.50 -1.06 -18.99
CA VAL A 31 -5.82 -2.31 -18.32
C VAL A 31 -7.32 -2.50 -18.30
N VAL A 32 -7.78 -3.57 -18.92
CA VAL A 32 -9.18 -3.99 -18.92
C VAL A 32 -9.31 -5.17 -17.96
N GLN A 33 -10.10 -5.01 -16.91
CA GLN A 33 -10.42 -6.05 -15.97
C GLN A 33 -11.86 -6.52 -16.15
N GLU A 34 -12.06 -7.78 -16.47
CA GLU A 34 -13.35 -8.45 -16.47
C GLU A 34 -13.50 -9.25 -15.18
N THR A 35 -14.53 -8.99 -14.42
CA THR A 35 -14.88 -9.74 -13.20
C THR A 35 -16.18 -10.47 -13.46
N ARG A 36 -16.15 -11.80 -13.44
CA ARG A 36 -17.33 -12.64 -13.55
C ARG A 36 -17.72 -13.17 -12.18
N SER A 37 -18.92 -12.82 -11.75
CA SER A 37 -19.50 -13.31 -10.50
C SER A 37 -20.16 -14.67 -10.69
N PRO A 38 -20.36 -15.47 -9.62
CA PRO A 38 -20.98 -16.81 -9.70
C PRO A 38 -22.40 -16.79 -10.25
N ASP A 39 -23.11 -15.68 -10.11
CA ASP A 39 -24.46 -15.43 -10.65
C ASP A 39 -24.45 -15.13 -12.18
N GLY A 40 -23.28 -15.17 -12.82
CA GLY A 40 -23.11 -14.91 -14.25
C GLY A 40 -22.98 -13.42 -14.61
N LYS A 41 -23.07 -12.50 -13.66
CA LYS A 41 -22.86 -11.08 -13.92
C LYS A 41 -21.41 -10.82 -14.30
N VAL A 42 -21.20 -10.07 -15.39
CA VAL A 42 -19.89 -9.63 -15.85
C VAL A 42 -19.76 -8.13 -15.63
N GLU A 43 -18.74 -7.73 -14.90
CA GLU A 43 -18.37 -6.33 -14.70
C GLU A 43 -17.05 -6.08 -15.45
N VAL A 44 -16.99 -4.98 -16.22
CA VAL A 44 -15.81 -4.59 -16.97
C VAL A 44 -15.33 -3.24 -16.44
N GLU A 45 -14.08 -3.19 -16.03
CA GLU A 45 -13.39 -1.96 -15.63
C GLU A 45 -12.26 -1.66 -16.60
N GLU A 46 -12.16 -0.42 -17.02
CA GLU A 46 -11.08 0.10 -17.85
C GLU A 46 -10.29 1.17 -17.10
N ARG A 47 -8.97 1.05 -17.11
CA ARG A 47 -8.09 2.00 -16.42
C ARG A 47 -6.89 2.35 -17.26
N PHE A 48 -6.63 3.64 -17.37
CA PHE A 48 -5.51 4.19 -18.14
C PHE A 48 -4.36 4.56 -17.20
N PHE A 49 -3.15 4.24 -17.65
CA PHE A 49 -1.91 4.58 -16.96
C PHE A 49 -0.95 5.23 -17.95
N LEU A 50 -0.27 6.25 -17.49
CA LEU A 50 0.81 6.90 -18.23
C LEU A 50 2.14 6.54 -17.56
N THR A 51 3.17 6.31 -18.37
CA THR A 51 4.47 5.89 -17.82
C THR A 51 5.64 6.48 -18.61
N SER A 52 6.73 6.73 -17.90
CA SER A 52 8.03 7.08 -18.45
C SER A 52 8.88 5.86 -18.87
N LEU A 53 8.38 4.65 -18.65
CA LEU A 53 9.09 3.43 -19.03
C LEU A 53 9.15 3.27 -20.55
N HIS A 54 10.31 2.89 -21.07
CA HIS A 54 10.47 2.51 -22.46
C HIS A 54 9.81 1.14 -22.74
N ARG A 55 9.24 1.02 -23.94
CA ARG A 55 8.74 -0.27 -24.44
C ARG A 55 9.86 -1.31 -24.44
N GLY A 56 9.58 -2.50 -23.93
CA GLY A 56 10.57 -3.58 -23.84
C GLY A 56 11.32 -3.66 -22.49
N ARG A 57 11.22 -2.65 -21.61
CA ARG A 57 11.78 -2.73 -20.25
C ARG A 57 11.08 -3.77 -19.39
N LEU A 58 9.77 -3.94 -19.58
CA LEU A 58 8.95 -4.87 -18.82
C LEU A 58 8.11 -5.73 -19.77
N THR A 59 7.93 -6.99 -19.43
CA THR A 59 6.94 -7.88 -20.05
C THR A 59 5.53 -7.44 -19.69
N ALA A 60 4.51 -7.91 -20.42
CA ALA A 60 3.12 -7.60 -20.10
C ALA A 60 2.72 -8.04 -18.68
N ALA A 61 3.20 -9.20 -18.23
CA ALA A 61 2.97 -9.68 -16.87
C ALA A 61 3.60 -8.77 -15.81
N GLN A 62 4.83 -8.30 -16.04
CA GLN A 62 5.50 -7.35 -15.14
C GLN A 62 4.79 -6.00 -15.12
N CYS A 63 4.29 -5.50 -16.25
CA CYS A 63 3.48 -4.28 -16.28
C CYS A 63 2.21 -4.43 -15.42
N LEU A 64 1.50 -5.54 -15.52
CA LEU A 64 0.33 -5.82 -14.67
C LEU A 64 0.70 -5.91 -13.18
N LEU A 65 1.88 -6.42 -12.83
CA LEU A 65 2.38 -6.42 -11.45
C LEU A 65 2.66 -5.00 -10.95
N VAL A 66 3.26 -4.15 -11.78
CA VAL A 66 3.50 -2.73 -11.45
C VAL A 66 2.19 -2.00 -11.20
N VAL A 67 1.20 -2.17 -12.08
CA VAL A 67 -0.14 -1.58 -11.91
C VAL A 67 -0.80 -2.06 -10.61
N ARG A 68 -0.71 -3.35 -10.29
CA ARG A 68 -1.23 -3.88 -9.02
C ARG A 68 -0.49 -3.33 -7.81
N GLY A 69 0.82 -3.15 -7.91
CA GLY A 69 1.63 -2.54 -6.86
C GLY A 69 1.24 -1.08 -6.62
N HIS A 70 0.96 -0.33 -7.68
CA HIS A 70 0.46 1.05 -7.58
C HIS A 70 -0.89 1.10 -6.82
N TRP A 71 -1.82 0.19 -7.14
CA TRP A 71 -3.07 0.07 -6.38
C TRP A 71 -2.89 -0.37 -4.92
N GLY A 72 -1.85 -1.12 -4.64
CA GLY A 72 -1.51 -1.47 -3.27
C GLY A 72 -1.18 -0.24 -2.43
N ILE A 73 -0.60 0.82 -3.03
CA ILE A 73 -0.35 2.08 -2.33
C ILE A 73 -1.68 2.74 -1.94
N GLU A 74 -2.63 2.84 -2.87
CA GLU A 74 -3.93 3.46 -2.60
C GLU A 74 -4.76 2.63 -1.60
N ASN A 75 -4.93 1.34 -1.88
CA ASN A 75 -5.83 0.48 -1.09
C ASN A 75 -5.23 -0.03 0.21
N ASP A 76 -3.91 -0.20 0.30
CA ASP A 76 -3.28 -0.74 1.50
C ASP A 76 -2.66 0.37 2.36
N CYS A 77 -2.02 1.39 1.75
CA CYS A 77 -1.35 2.46 2.47
C CYS A 77 -2.32 3.60 2.78
N PHE A 78 -2.87 4.27 1.77
CA PHE A 78 -3.73 5.43 1.99
C PHE A 78 -5.02 5.04 2.71
N TRP A 79 -5.68 3.97 2.29
CA TRP A 79 -6.85 3.47 3.01
C TRP A 79 -6.54 3.16 4.49
N SER A 80 -5.37 2.60 4.78
CA SER A 80 -4.99 2.35 6.18
C SER A 80 -4.75 3.65 6.95
N LEU A 81 -4.14 4.66 6.32
CA LEU A 81 -3.91 5.97 6.94
C LEU A 81 -5.23 6.69 7.20
N ASP A 82 -6.17 6.67 6.26
CA ASP A 82 -7.46 7.34 6.39
C ASP A 82 -8.36 6.62 7.40
N VAL A 83 -8.57 5.31 7.22
CA VAL A 83 -9.56 4.56 8.00
C VAL A 83 -9.05 4.11 9.36
N MET A 84 -7.78 3.70 9.44
CA MET A 84 -7.21 3.13 10.67
C MET A 84 -6.44 4.15 11.50
N TRP A 85 -5.85 5.16 10.87
CA TRP A 85 -5.08 6.20 11.53
C TRP A 85 -5.82 7.53 11.61
N HIS A 86 -7.04 7.57 11.03
CA HIS A 86 -7.91 8.75 11.05
C HIS A 86 -7.18 10.02 10.59
N GLU A 87 -6.43 9.92 9.47
CA GLU A 87 -5.62 11.03 9.00
C GLU A 87 -6.48 12.23 8.64
N ASP A 88 -7.62 12.00 8.01
CA ASP A 88 -8.56 13.04 7.57
C ASP A 88 -9.44 13.58 8.72
N ASP A 89 -9.65 12.78 9.78
CA ASP A 89 -10.54 13.15 10.88
C ASP A 89 -9.91 14.09 11.91
N LEU A 90 -8.60 14.26 11.86
CA LEU A 90 -7.90 15.09 12.83
C LEU A 90 -7.96 16.56 12.42
N PRO A 91 -8.59 17.43 13.25
CA PRO A 91 -8.67 18.86 12.97
C PRO A 91 -7.29 19.51 13.13
N TRP A 92 -6.49 19.46 12.10
CA TRP A 92 -5.19 20.11 12.07
C TRP A 92 -5.37 21.62 11.99
N ARG A 93 -5.29 22.29 13.13
CA ARG A 93 -5.22 23.76 13.19
C ARG A 93 -3.80 24.28 12.98
N SER A 94 -2.83 23.39 12.85
CA SER A 94 -1.45 23.78 12.62
C SER A 94 -1.22 24.07 11.14
N THR A 95 -0.59 25.17 10.85
CA THR A 95 -0.18 25.56 9.50
C THR A 95 1.32 25.40 9.33
N GLY A 96 1.79 25.17 8.10
CA GLY A 96 3.20 25.14 7.73
C GLY A 96 3.93 23.84 8.11
N ARG A 97 5.17 23.96 8.56
CA ARG A 97 6.09 22.83 8.79
C ARG A 97 5.59 21.76 9.77
N ALA A 98 4.70 22.12 10.69
CA ALA A 98 4.15 21.18 11.66
C ALA A 98 3.33 20.06 10.95
N VAL A 99 2.56 20.41 9.93
CA VAL A 99 1.78 19.45 9.13
C VAL A 99 2.69 18.48 8.39
N GLU A 100 3.76 19.01 7.77
CA GLU A 100 4.76 18.20 7.08
C GLU A 100 5.46 17.22 8.03
N VAL A 101 5.89 17.68 9.20
CA VAL A 101 6.55 16.85 10.21
C VAL A 101 5.62 15.73 10.69
N LEU A 102 4.36 16.05 10.97
CA LEU A 102 3.38 15.06 11.42
C LEU A 102 3.06 14.04 10.33
N GLY A 103 2.93 14.48 9.08
CA GLY A 103 2.78 13.56 7.94
C GLY A 103 3.96 12.61 7.81
N LEU A 104 5.19 13.12 7.92
CA LEU A 104 6.40 12.29 7.89
C LEU A 104 6.46 11.30 9.06
N LEU A 105 6.13 11.74 10.28
CA LEU A 105 6.11 10.86 11.46
C LEU A 105 5.08 9.73 11.30
N ARG A 106 3.91 10.01 10.73
CA ARG A 106 2.90 8.98 10.43
C ARG A 106 3.40 7.97 9.41
N LEU A 107 3.99 8.44 8.30
CA LEU A 107 4.56 7.55 7.29
C LEU A 107 5.68 6.68 7.87
N MET A 108 6.54 7.24 8.73
CA MET A 108 7.57 6.47 9.43
C MET A 108 6.96 5.41 10.34
N ALA A 109 5.97 5.78 11.15
CA ALA A 109 5.28 4.84 12.04
C ALA A 109 4.57 3.74 11.23
N TYR A 110 3.87 4.10 10.15
CA TYR A 110 3.26 3.12 9.24
C TYR A 110 4.29 2.13 8.70
N ASN A 111 5.42 2.61 8.19
CA ASN A 111 6.48 1.77 7.64
C ASN A 111 7.09 0.84 8.70
N LEU A 112 7.36 1.34 9.91
CA LEU A 112 7.86 0.52 11.02
C LEU A 112 6.87 -0.58 11.41
N LEU A 113 5.59 -0.27 11.50
CA LEU A 113 4.56 -1.25 11.82
C LEU A 113 4.37 -2.27 10.68
N GLN A 114 4.51 -1.86 9.42
CA GLN A 114 4.51 -2.80 8.28
C GLN A 114 5.70 -3.77 8.33
N LEU A 115 6.87 -3.28 8.71
CA LEU A 115 8.05 -4.14 8.90
C LEU A 115 7.82 -5.13 10.04
N ALA A 116 7.30 -4.67 11.17
CA ALA A 116 6.97 -5.53 12.31
C ALA A 116 5.94 -6.61 11.94
N ARG A 117 4.87 -6.25 11.20
CA ARG A 117 3.87 -7.20 10.69
C ARG A 117 4.50 -8.28 9.82
N LYS A 118 5.36 -7.87 8.88
CA LYS A 118 6.05 -8.81 7.98
C LYS A 118 7.04 -9.71 8.72
N ARG A 119 7.73 -9.17 9.71
CA ARG A 119 8.64 -9.95 10.56
C ARG A 119 7.89 -11.00 11.35
N HIS A 120 6.82 -10.62 12.04
CA HIS A 120 5.96 -11.53 12.79
C HIS A 120 5.40 -12.65 11.90
N LEU A 121 4.96 -12.32 10.68
CA LEU A 121 4.50 -13.32 9.71
C LEU A 121 5.60 -14.34 9.34
N ARG A 122 6.84 -13.85 9.14
CA ARG A 122 7.98 -14.70 8.79
C ARG A 122 8.34 -15.63 9.94
N GLU A 123 8.36 -15.12 11.16
CA GLU A 123 8.65 -15.89 12.37
C GLU A 123 7.62 -17.03 12.52
N ARG A 124 6.34 -16.74 12.47
CA ARG A 124 5.29 -17.77 12.55
C ARG A 124 5.35 -18.81 11.44
N ARG A 125 5.70 -18.41 10.22
CA ARG A 125 5.86 -19.35 9.09
C ARG A 125 7.11 -20.21 9.24
N ALA A 126 8.17 -19.67 9.83
CA ALA A 126 9.38 -20.45 10.15
C ALA A 126 9.09 -21.53 11.20
N ASP A 127 8.15 -21.26 12.11
CA ASP A 127 7.68 -22.20 13.12
C ASP A 127 6.68 -23.24 12.57
N GLY A 128 6.46 -23.24 11.24
CA GLY A 128 5.59 -24.20 10.56
C GLY A 128 4.09 -23.86 10.62
N GLU A 129 3.73 -22.66 11.08
CA GLU A 129 2.34 -22.23 11.14
C GLU A 129 1.83 -21.72 9.79
N ALA A 130 0.58 -22.07 9.44
CA ALA A 130 -0.15 -21.45 8.35
C ALA A 130 -0.58 -20.04 8.78
N ALA A 131 0.34 -19.08 8.73
CA ALA A 131 0.12 -17.73 9.21
C ALA A 131 -0.18 -16.75 8.07
N GLU A 132 -1.16 -15.88 8.30
CA GLU A 132 -1.49 -14.73 7.48
C GLU A 132 -0.94 -13.44 8.10
N LEU A 133 -0.86 -12.39 7.28
CA LEU A 133 -0.43 -11.08 7.76
C LEU A 133 -1.45 -10.55 8.79
N PRO A 134 -1.04 -10.16 10.01
CA PRO A 134 -1.95 -9.66 11.03
C PRO A 134 -2.75 -8.46 10.51
N ALA A 135 -4.05 -8.43 10.81
CA ALA A 135 -4.89 -7.26 10.50
C ALA A 135 -4.40 -6.02 11.28
N TRP A 136 -4.55 -4.84 10.70
CA TRP A 136 -4.16 -3.57 11.32
C TRP A 136 -4.78 -3.38 12.70
N ARG A 137 -6.06 -3.73 12.87
CA ARG A 137 -6.74 -3.65 14.17
C ARG A 137 -5.98 -4.39 15.27
N ARG A 138 -5.46 -5.58 14.97
CA ARG A 138 -4.67 -6.37 15.93
C ARG A 138 -3.34 -5.71 16.28
N ILE A 139 -2.70 -5.08 15.29
CA ILE A 139 -1.46 -4.33 15.51
C ILE A 139 -1.71 -3.15 16.45
N PHE A 140 -2.78 -2.38 16.23
CA PHE A 140 -3.13 -1.27 17.13
C PHE A 140 -3.46 -1.74 18.56
N GLU A 141 -4.12 -2.87 18.69
CA GLU A 141 -4.35 -3.48 20.01
C GLU A 141 -3.04 -3.82 20.71
N TRP A 142 -2.07 -4.41 20.01
CA TRP A 142 -0.75 -4.69 20.58
C TRP A 142 0.02 -3.43 20.98
N VAL A 143 0.02 -2.40 20.13
CA VAL A 143 0.66 -1.11 20.43
C VAL A 143 0.01 -0.47 21.65
N ARG A 144 -1.33 -0.46 21.72
CA ARG A 144 -2.06 0.07 22.88
C ARG A 144 -1.73 -0.68 24.16
N GLN A 145 -1.68 -2.01 24.12
CA GLN A 145 -1.29 -2.82 25.26
C GLN A 145 0.14 -2.52 25.70
N ALA A 146 1.08 -2.43 24.75
CA ALA A 146 2.47 -2.10 25.04
C ALA A 146 2.63 -0.71 25.68
N LEU A 147 1.84 0.28 25.26
CA LEU A 147 1.86 1.62 25.84
C LEU A 147 1.22 1.70 27.23
N HIS A 148 0.39 0.74 27.60
CA HIS A 148 -0.25 0.67 28.94
C HIS A 148 0.52 -0.22 29.91
N LEU A 149 1.51 -0.96 29.45
CA LEU A 149 2.44 -1.64 30.34
C LEU A 149 3.29 -0.60 31.08
N PRO A 150 3.45 -0.71 32.41
CA PRO A 150 4.40 0.15 33.11
C PRO A 150 5.77 -0.05 32.47
N LEU A 151 6.34 1.01 31.94
CA LEU A 151 7.74 1.01 31.53
C LEU A 151 8.56 0.77 32.80
N GLU A 152 9.15 -0.42 32.97
CA GLU A 152 10.23 -0.60 33.91
C GLU A 152 11.39 0.27 33.41
N VAL A 153 11.45 1.50 33.92
CA VAL A 153 12.59 2.38 33.69
C VAL A 153 13.69 1.82 34.58
N GLU A 154 14.64 1.08 33.99
CA GLU A 154 15.88 0.77 34.70
C GLU A 154 16.49 2.10 35.17
N PRO A 155 16.81 2.24 36.47
CA PRO A 155 17.43 3.46 36.95
C PRO A 155 18.76 3.66 36.22
N ILE A 156 18.91 4.84 35.62
CA ILE A 156 20.19 5.23 34.99
C ILE A 156 21.24 5.16 36.09
N PRO A 157 22.31 4.36 35.96
CA PRO A 157 23.36 4.32 36.95
C PRO A 157 23.93 5.74 37.12
N GLU A 158 23.84 6.30 38.30
CA GLU A 158 24.55 7.52 38.63
C GLU A 158 26.03 7.23 38.54
N ASN A 159 26.62 7.59 37.39
CA ASN A 159 28.06 7.60 37.26
C ASN A 159 28.60 8.77 38.08
N GLY A 160 29.25 8.42 39.21
CA GLY A 160 30.03 9.35 39.99
C GLY A 160 31.28 9.85 39.24
#